data_75aa402c648d788c77c98a534327227e
#
_entry.id   75aa402c648d788c77c98a534327227e
#
_cell.length_a   1.000
_cell.length_b   1.000
_cell.length_c   1.000
_cell.angle_alpha   90.00
_cell.angle_beta   90.00
_cell.angle_gamma   90.00
#
_symmetry.space_group_name_H-M   'P 1'
#
loop_
_entity.id
_entity.type
_entity.pdbx_description
1 polymer ?
#
loop_
_entity_poly.entity_id
_entity_poly.type
_entity_poly.pdbx_seq_one_letter_code
_entity_poly.pdbx_strand_id
1 'polypeptide(L)'
;MEATSKKHTTLKMDTNSCKPLREVVFETIRSAIVHGELKPGERLMEVKLANALGVSRTPVRESIRKLELEGLVKMVPRKGAYVTPMSITDLREMMEIRGALEALVAELAAQPASREDLEKMKRSNQKFEECVEKNDGEGIINNDILFHEAFYQSSGNTRLENMIHTLREQMLRFRVEYVRRIAMKKPLPGQHNEIIAGIETHDAQRASRAALRHIKLTEDDMLVLLADDEAFEGEQ
;
A
#
# COMPACT_ATOMS: atom_id res chain seq x y z
N MET A 1 -38.15 -13.72 -14.81
CA MET A 1 -37.69 -12.37 -14.47
C MET A 1 -37.20 -12.39 -13.02
N GLU A 2 -35.95 -12.72 -12.83
CA GLU A 2 -35.33 -12.71 -11.51
C GLU A 2 -34.73 -11.34 -11.22
N ALA A 3 -35.22 -10.72 -10.17
CA ALA A 3 -34.76 -9.42 -9.70
C ALA A 3 -33.37 -9.66 -9.02
N THR A 4 -32.29 -9.27 -9.70
CA THR A 4 -30.96 -9.17 -9.13
C THR A 4 -30.97 -8.18 -7.96
N SER A 5 -31.00 -8.70 -6.76
CA SER A 5 -30.85 -7.95 -5.50
C SER A 5 -29.49 -7.22 -5.53
N LYS A 6 -29.50 -5.92 -5.81
CA LYS A 6 -28.32 -5.06 -5.65
C LYS A 6 -27.97 -5.01 -4.18
N LYS A 7 -26.89 -5.71 -3.78
CA LYS A 7 -26.28 -5.54 -2.47
C LYS A 7 -25.95 -4.07 -2.26
N HIS A 8 -26.67 -3.40 -1.38
CA HIS A 8 -26.29 -2.07 -0.90
C HIS A 8 -25.04 -2.22 -0.04
N THR A 9 -23.93 -1.71 -0.53
CA THR A 9 -22.69 -1.60 0.26
C THR A 9 -22.97 -0.63 1.40
N THR A 10 -23.01 -1.13 2.63
CA THR A 10 -23.24 -0.33 3.83
C THR A 10 -21.88 0.17 4.31
N LEU A 11 -21.46 1.35 3.86
CA LEU A 11 -20.25 2.01 4.35
C LEU A 11 -20.46 2.41 5.81
N LYS A 12 -19.60 1.92 6.72
CA LYS A 12 -19.63 2.27 8.14
C LYS A 12 -18.65 3.41 8.40
N MET A 13 -19.19 4.52 8.90
CA MET A 13 -18.41 5.68 9.30
C MET A 13 -18.13 5.62 10.81
N ASP A 14 -16.89 5.86 11.22
CA ASP A 14 -16.55 6.03 12.65
C ASP A 14 -16.98 7.44 13.11
N THR A 15 -18.14 7.52 13.71
CA THR A 15 -18.73 8.77 14.23
C THR A 15 -18.15 9.19 15.57
N ASN A 16 -17.32 8.34 16.22
CA ASN A 16 -16.71 8.64 17.53
C ASN A 16 -15.33 9.31 17.41
N SER A 17 -14.83 9.54 16.19
CA SER A 17 -13.54 10.16 15.98
C SER A 17 -13.62 11.69 16.25
N CYS A 18 -12.60 12.24 16.92
CA CYS A 18 -12.45 13.69 17.11
C CYS A 18 -12.01 14.43 15.82
N LYS A 19 -12.00 13.74 14.66
CA LYS A 19 -11.60 14.30 13.36
C LYS A 19 -12.73 15.13 12.74
N PRO A 20 -12.42 16.16 11.95
CA PRO A 20 -13.42 16.87 11.15
C PRO A 20 -14.21 15.91 10.25
N LEU A 21 -15.52 16.12 10.12
CA LEU A 21 -16.42 15.25 9.33
C LEU A 21 -15.92 14.97 7.91
N ARG A 22 -15.32 15.97 7.23
CA ARG A 22 -14.74 15.83 5.89
C ARG A 22 -13.62 14.79 5.86
N GLU A 23 -12.86 14.68 6.94
CA GLU A 23 -11.73 13.73 7.05
C GLU A 23 -12.24 12.32 7.31
N VAL A 24 -13.24 12.17 8.17
CA VAL A 24 -13.90 10.88 8.41
C VAL A 24 -14.55 10.35 7.12
N VAL A 25 -15.23 11.21 6.36
CA VAL A 25 -15.83 10.83 5.07
C VAL A 25 -14.77 10.41 4.06
N PHE A 26 -13.67 11.17 3.97
CA PHE A 26 -12.55 10.83 3.09
C PHE A 26 -11.94 9.48 3.45
N GLU A 27 -11.58 9.25 4.73
CA GLU A 27 -10.99 8.00 5.19
C GLU A 27 -11.94 6.81 4.97
N THR A 28 -13.25 7.01 5.19
CA THR A 28 -14.25 5.95 4.95
C THR A 28 -14.33 5.55 3.48
N ILE A 29 -14.40 6.52 2.55
CA ILE A 29 -14.46 6.21 1.11
C ILE A 29 -13.12 5.62 0.65
N ARG A 30 -11.99 6.16 1.12
CA ARG A 30 -10.65 5.65 0.85
C ARG A 30 -10.51 4.19 1.27
N SER A 31 -10.90 3.88 2.50
CA SER A 31 -10.89 2.51 3.03
C SER A 31 -11.75 1.57 2.20
N ALA A 32 -12.95 2.00 1.81
CA ALA A 32 -13.84 1.19 0.97
C ALA A 32 -13.25 0.88 -0.42
N ILE A 33 -12.52 1.82 -1.02
CA ILE A 33 -11.79 1.59 -2.28
C ILE A 33 -10.62 0.63 -2.06
N VAL A 34 -9.82 0.88 -1.02
CA VAL A 34 -8.61 0.08 -0.74
C VAL A 34 -8.95 -1.37 -0.43
N HIS A 35 -10.03 -1.63 0.31
CA HIS A 35 -10.46 -2.98 0.67
C HIS A 35 -11.41 -3.62 -0.35
N GLY A 36 -11.66 -2.95 -1.50
CA GLY A 36 -12.45 -3.49 -2.60
C GLY A 36 -13.97 -3.53 -2.38
N GLU A 37 -14.49 -2.84 -1.36
CA GLU A 37 -15.94 -2.63 -1.16
C GLU A 37 -16.49 -1.78 -2.28
N LEU A 38 -15.74 -0.75 -2.72
CA LEU A 38 -15.94 0.01 -3.95
C LEU A 38 -14.98 -0.53 -5.00
N LYS A 39 -15.52 -1.18 -6.01
CA LYS A 39 -14.73 -1.97 -6.97
C LYS A 39 -13.98 -1.09 -7.98
N PRO A 40 -12.83 -1.53 -8.51
CA PRO A 40 -12.18 -0.91 -9.67
C PRO A 40 -13.18 -0.68 -10.81
N GLY A 41 -13.15 0.51 -11.42
CA GLY A 41 -14.10 0.91 -12.47
C GLY A 41 -15.50 1.29 -11.98
N GLU A 42 -15.81 1.13 -10.70
CA GLU A 42 -17.12 1.49 -10.15
C GLU A 42 -17.34 3.01 -10.19
N ARG A 43 -18.54 3.42 -10.59
CA ARG A 43 -18.94 4.83 -10.62
C ARG A 43 -19.29 5.34 -9.22
N LEU A 44 -18.59 6.36 -8.76
CA LEU A 44 -18.84 7.04 -7.50
C LEU A 44 -19.91 8.13 -7.68
N MET A 45 -21.11 7.85 -7.22
CA MET A 45 -22.22 8.81 -7.28
C MET A 45 -22.31 9.59 -5.97
N GLU A 46 -21.99 10.90 -6.00
CA GLU A 46 -22.05 11.79 -4.80
C GLU A 46 -23.32 11.62 -3.98
N VAL A 47 -24.48 11.55 -4.65
CA VAL A 47 -25.78 11.42 -3.98
C VAL A 47 -25.92 10.08 -3.25
N LYS A 48 -25.48 8.98 -3.88
CA LYS A 48 -25.55 7.66 -3.26
C LYS A 48 -24.61 7.55 -2.06
N LEU A 49 -23.37 8.03 -2.20
CA LEU A 49 -22.40 8.04 -1.13
C LEU A 49 -22.84 8.94 0.04
N ALA A 50 -23.36 10.13 -0.25
CA ALA A 50 -23.89 11.04 0.76
C ALA A 50 -25.04 10.41 1.56
N ASN A 51 -25.98 9.74 0.88
CA ASN A 51 -27.09 9.03 1.53
C ASN A 51 -26.59 7.83 2.37
N ALA A 52 -25.66 7.03 1.83
CA ALA A 52 -25.11 5.86 2.53
C ALA A 52 -24.33 6.24 3.80
N LEU A 53 -23.66 7.41 3.78
CA LEU A 53 -22.86 7.92 4.91
C LEU A 53 -23.67 8.84 5.85
N GLY A 54 -24.92 9.19 5.50
CA GLY A 54 -25.74 10.10 6.31
C GLY A 54 -25.21 11.54 6.36
N VAL A 55 -24.53 12.01 5.31
CA VAL A 55 -23.92 13.35 5.24
C VAL A 55 -24.43 14.16 4.04
N SER A 56 -24.11 15.47 4.02
CA SER A 56 -24.37 16.30 2.83
C SER A 56 -23.41 15.94 1.67
N ARG A 57 -23.73 16.40 0.45
CA ARG A 57 -22.91 16.14 -0.75
C ARG A 57 -21.55 16.84 -0.74
N THR A 58 -21.42 17.94 0.00
CA THR A 58 -20.19 18.74 0.04
C THR A 58 -18.97 17.95 0.52
N PRO A 59 -18.95 17.33 1.73
CA PRO A 59 -17.81 16.55 2.18
C PRO A 59 -17.51 15.36 1.27
N VAL A 60 -18.51 14.74 0.64
CA VAL A 60 -18.31 13.65 -0.33
C VAL A 60 -17.58 14.15 -1.58
N ARG A 61 -17.99 15.30 -2.13
CA ARG A 61 -17.32 15.90 -3.30
C ARG A 61 -15.87 16.28 -3.01
N GLU A 62 -15.61 16.86 -1.83
CA GLU A 62 -14.25 17.18 -1.39
C GLU A 62 -13.41 15.93 -1.25
N SER A 63 -13.98 14.86 -0.68
CA SER A 63 -13.32 13.56 -0.58
C SER A 63 -12.98 12.95 -1.94
N ILE A 64 -13.92 12.99 -2.90
CA ILE A 64 -13.69 12.50 -4.28
C ILE A 64 -12.55 13.28 -4.95
N ARG A 65 -12.49 14.59 -4.79
CA ARG A 65 -11.37 15.39 -5.32
C ARG A 65 -10.03 15.03 -4.68
N LYS A 66 -10.01 14.80 -3.36
CA LYS A 66 -8.79 14.38 -2.67
C LYS A 66 -8.36 12.99 -3.12
N LEU A 67 -9.30 12.06 -3.31
CA LEU A 67 -9.03 10.72 -3.84
C LEU A 67 -8.54 10.75 -5.30
N GLU A 68 -8.97 11.74 -6.10
CA GLU A 68 -8.46 11.97 -7.45
C GLU A 68 -6.97 12.39 -7.40
N LEU A 69 -6.59 13.28 -6.48
CA LEU A 69 -5.20 13.67 -6.27
C LEU A 69 -4.31 12.49 -5.81
N GLU A 70 -4.89 11.53 -5.09
CA GLU A 70 -4.20 10.30 -4.69
C GLU A 70 -4.21 9.21 -5.81
N GLY A 71 -4.83 9.48 -6.96
CA GLY A 71 -4.93 8.53 -8.06
C GLY A 71 -5.91 7.37 -7.83
N LEU A 72 -6.62 7.34 -6.68
CA LEU A 72 -7.61 6.31 -6.37
C LEU A 72 -8.93 6.46 -7.13
N VAL A 73 -9.20 7.67 -7.61
CA VAL A 73 -10.38 8.02 -8.39
C VAL A 73 -9.95 8.78 -9.65
N LYS A 74 -10.63 8.52 -10.75
CA LYS A 74 -10.50 9.32 -11.99
C LYS A 74 -11.80 10.04 -12.33
N MET A 75 -11.69 11.31 -12.68
CA MET A 75 -12.80 12.07 -13.23
C MET A 75 -12.91 11.85 -14.74
N VAL A 76 -14.06 11.36 -15.18
CA VAL A 76 -14.35 11.21 -16.61
C VAL A 76 -15.30 12.35 -17.04
N PRO A 77 -14.89 13.20 -18.00
CA PRO A 77 -15.71 14.34 -18.44
C PRO A 77 -17.14 13.90 -18.79
N ARG A 78 -18.13 14.61 -18.26
CA ARG A 78 -19.58 14.38 -18.44
C ARG A 78 -20.12 13.05 -17.86
N LYS A 79 -19.24 12.12 -17.41
CA LYS A 79 -19.63 10.81 -16.85
C LYS A 79 -19.50 10.77 -15.32
N GLY A 80 -18.63 11.61 -14.72
CA GLY A 80 -18.44 11.71 -13.28
C GLY A 80 -17.18 10.98 -12.78
N ALA A 81 -17.16 10.66 -11.50
CA ALA A 81 -16.05 10.02 -10.81
C ALA A 81 -16.15 8.50 -10.89
N TYR A 82 -15.01 7.84 -11.04
CA TYR A 82 -14.89 6.38 -11.09
C TYR A 82 -13.68 5.93 -10.25
N VAL A 83 -13.79 4.80 -9.56
CA VAL A 83 -12.63 4.14 -8.94
C VAL A 83 -11.64 3.80 -10.05
N THR A 84 -10.40 4.22 -9.90
CA THR A 84 -9.33 3.93 -10.87
C THR A 84 -9.13 2.40 -10.97
N PRO A 85 -9.13 1.79 -12.15
CA PRO A 85 -8.73 0.40 -12.30
C PRO A 85 -7.31 0.18 -11.75
N MET A 86 -7.00 -1.02 -11.33
CA MET A 86 -5.61 -1.42 -11.06
C MET A 86 -4.99 -1.91 -12.37
N SER A 87 -3.85 -1.34 -12.75
CA SER A 87 -3.14 -1.71 -13.97
C SER A 87 -1.84 -2.42 -13.60
N ILE A 88 -1.50 -3.49 -14.33
CA ILE A 88 -0.21 -4.17 -14.20
C ILE A 88 0.93 -3.22 -14.61
N THR A 89 0.69 -2.39 -15.61
CA THR A 89 1.65 -1.37 -16.05
C THR A 89 1.92 -0.36 -14.93
N ASP A 90 0.87 0.18 -14.29
CA ASP A 90 1.02 1.09 -13.14
C ASP A 90 1.79 0.42 -11.99
N LEU A 91 1.50 -0.86 -11.71
CA LEU A 91 2.24 -1.62 -10.69
C LEU A 91 3.73 -1.67 -11.01
N ARG A 92 4.10 -2.05 -12.24
CA ARG A 92 5.50 -2.14 -12.68
C ARG A 92 6.23 -0.81 -12.58
N GLU A 93 5.62 0.26 -13.09
CA GLU A 93 6.19 1.61 -13.03
C GLU A 93 6.40 2.08 -11.59
N MET A 94 5.43 1.82 -10.70
CA MET A 94 5.57 2.13 -9.28
C MET A 94 6.65 1.28 -8.59
N MET A 95 6.79 0.00 -8.92
CA MET A 95 7.81 -0.88 -8.34
C MET A 95 9.21 -0.51 -8.85
N GLU A 96 9.36 -0.07 -10.10
CA GLU A 96 10.62 0.45 -10.63
C GLU A 96 11.09 1.69 -9.85
N ILE A 97 10.20 2.67 -9.66
CA ILE A 97 10.50 3.87 -8.86
C ILE A 97 10.83 3.49 -7.42
N ARG A 98 10.04 2.60 -6.82
CA ARG A 98 10.24 2.11 -5.45
C ARG A 98 11.61 1.45 -5.29
N GLY A 99 11.99 0.61 -6.24
CA GLY A 99 13.30 -0.05 -6.25
C GLY A 99 14.46 0.96 -6.24
N ALA A 100 14.39 2.00 -7.07
CA ALA A 100 15.40 3.05 -7.11
C ALA A 100 15.49 3.85 -5.80
N LEU A 101 14.34 4.20 -5.21
CA LEU A 101 14.29 4.94 -3.95
C LEU A 101 14.78 4.09 -2.78
N GLU A 102 14.38 2.82 -2.67
CA GLU A 102 14.83 1.93 -1.59
C GLU A 102 16.31 1.54 -1.72
N ALA A 103 16.84 1.43 -2.93
CA ALA A 103 18.27 1.27 -3.15
C ALA A 103 19.07 2.47 -2.62
N LEU A 104 18.57 3.70 -2.85
CA LEU A 104 19.16 4.92 -2.30
C LEU A 104 19.05 4.97 -0.77
N VAL A 105 17.92 4.54 -0.18
CA VAL A 105 17.79 4.39 1.28
C VAL A 105 18.89 3.49 1.81
N ALA A 106 19.08 2.32 1.20
CA ALA A 106 20.08 1.34 1.64
C ALA A 106 21.52 1.88 1.54
N GLU A 107 21.85 2.61 0.48
CA GLU A 107 23.16 3.27 0.33
C GLU A 107 23.40 4.30 1.44
N LEU A 108 22.42 5.15 1.73
CA LEU A 108 22.53 6.17 2.77
C LEU A 108 22.58 5.55 4.16
N ALA A 109 21.78 4.53 4.42
CA ALA A 109 21.72 3.82 5.69
C ALA A 109 23.04 3.05 5.99
N ALA A 110 23.78 2.61 4.98
CA ALA A 110 25.08 1.98 5.14
C ALA A 110 26.21 2.95 5.53
N GLN A 111 26.01 4.27 5.38
CA GLN A 111 26.84 5.26 6.05
C GLN A 111 26.49 5.20 7.55
N PRO A 112 27.28 5.74 8.50
CA PRO A 112 27.07 5.47 9.92
C PRO A 112 25.64 5.80 10.35
N ALA A 113 24.76 4.84 10.11
CA ALA A 113 23.37 4.84 10.55
C ALA A 113 23.32 4.87 12.08
N SER A 114 22.24 5.40 12.62
CA SER A 114 22.06 5.31 14.05
C SER A 114 21.98 3.83 14.44
N ARG A 115 22.75 3.43 15.45
CA ARG A 115 22.70 2.06 16.01
C ARG A 115 21.25 1.71 16.42
N GLU A 116 20.47 2.69 16.79
CA GLU A 116 19.08 2.53 17.20
C GLU A 116 18.20 2.04 16.04
N ASP A 117 18.36 2.61 14.84
CA ASP A 117 17.54 2.24 13.67
C ASP A 117 17.89 0.83 13.19
N LEU A 118 19.17 0.46 13.20
CA LEU A 118 19.60 -0.90 12.90
C LEU A 118 19.01 -1.92 13.87
N GLU A 119 18.98 -1.60 15.18
CA GLU A 119 18.38 -2.46 16.19
C GLU A 119 16.84 -2.55 16.05
N LYS A 120 16.17 -1.49 15.60
CA LYS A 120 14.73 -1.52 15.26
C LYS A 120 14.47 -2.45 14.08
N MET A 121 15.25 -2.34 13.01
CA MET A 121 15.15 -3.21 11.83
C MET A 121 15.34 -4.68 12.21
N LYS A 122 16.37 -5.00 12.97
CA LYS A 122 16.65 -6.38 13.44
C LYS A 122 15.49 -6.94 14.26
N ARG A 123 14.97 -6.17 15.22
CA ARG A 123 13.86 -6.61 16.07
C ARG A 123 12.56 -6.84 15.30
N SER A 124 12.21 -5.96 14.38
CA SER A 124 11.00 -6.13 13.56
C SER A 124 11.15 -7.30 12.60
N ASN A 125 12.33 -7.50 12.00
CA ASN A 125 12.59 -8.64 11.13
C ASN A 125 12.55 -9.98 11.90
N GLN A 126 13.13 -10.06 13.09
CA GLN A 126 13.05 -11.27 13.93
C GLN A 126 11.58 -11.63 14.24
N LYS A 127 10.76 -10.64 14.62
CA LYS A 127 9.33 -10.85 14.86
C LYS A 127 8.58 -11.26 13.59
N PHE A 128 8.95 -10.68 12.45
CA PHE A 128 8.42 -11.08 11.15
C PHE A 128 8.69 -12.57 10.89
N GLU A 129 9.91 -13.05 11.08
CA GLU A 129 10.29 -14.46 10.93
C GLU A 129 9.49 -15.38 11.86
N GLU A 130 9.36 -15.00 13.14
CA GLU A 130 8.55 -15.73 14.12
C GLU A 130 7.07 -15.83 13.70
N CYS A 131 6.51 -14.74 13.12
CA CYS A 131 5.14 -14.73 12.61
C CYS A 131 4.98 -15.61 11.38
N VAL A 132 5.98 -15.65 10.49
CA VAL A 132 6.00 -16.57 9.33
C VAL A 132 5.99 -18.03 9.77
N GLU A 133 6.80 -18.39 10.77
CA GLU A 133 6.84 -19.75 11.32
C GLU A 133 5.50 -20.17 11.93
N LYS A 134 4.83 -19.23 12.62
CA LYS A 134 3.52 -19.45 13.28
C LYS A 134 2.34 -19.33 12.33
N ASN A 135 2.53 -18.96 11.06
CA ASN A 135 1.49 -18.57 10.08
C ASN A 135 0.55 -17.48 10.61
N ASP A 136 1.10 -16.51 11.35
CA ASP A 136 0.38 -15.34 11.85
C ASP A 136 0.37 -14.24 10.78
N GLY A 137 -0.66 -14.22 9.96
CA GLY A 137 -0.77 -13.28 8.83
C GLY A 137 -0.81 -11.80 9.26
N GLU A 138 -1.47 -11.49 10.38
CA GLU A 138 -1.52 -10.12 10.89
C GLU A 138 -0.15 -9.68 11.43
N GLY A 139 0.50 -10.56 12.18
CA GLY A 139 1.86 -10.33 12.69
C GLY A 139 2.88 -10.14 11.57
N ILE A 140 2.80 -10.91 10.47
CA ILE A 140 3.64 -10.77 9.27
C ILE A 140 3.51 -9.35 8.72
N ILE A 141 2.29 -8.88 8.47
CA ILE A 141 2.03 -7.56 7.90
C ILE A 141 2.56 -6.45 8.80
N ASN A 142 2.22 -6.53 10.09
CA ASN A 142 2.59 -5.49 11.05
C ASN A 142 4.12 -5.38 11.21
N ASN A 143 4.84 -6.50 11.27
CA ASN A 143 6.29 -6.48 11.42
C ASN A 143 7.03 -6.13 10.11
N ASP A 144 6.48 -6.46 8.95
CA ASP A 144 6.96 -5.97 7.65
C ASP A 144 6.87 -4.44 7.57
N ILE A 145 5.74 -3.86 7.97
CA ILE A 145 5.58 -2.41 8.03
C ILE A 145 6.61 -1.78 8.96
N LEU A 146 6.79 -2.31 10.18
CA LEU A 146 7.73 -1.78 11.16
C LEU A 146 9.18 -1.89 10.68
N PHE A 147 9.54 -2.98 9.98
CA PHE A 147 10.86 -3.12 9.37
C PHE A 147 11.09 -2.01 8.34
N HIS A 148 10.17 -1.84 7.41
CA HIS A 148 10.31 -0.83 6.36
C HIS A 148 10.33 0.61 6.90
N GLU A 149 9.53 0.93 7.93
CA GLU A 149 9.58 2.24 8.58
C GLU A 149 10.98 2.52 9.17
N ALA A 150 11.53 1.57 9.93
CA ALA A 150 12.87 1.72 10.49
C ALA A 150 13.95 1.81 9.38
N PHE A 151 13.80 1.04 8.30
CA PHE A 151 14.67 1.08 7.14
C PHE A 151 14.66 2.45 6.46
N TYR A 152 13.51 3.06 6.21
CA TYR A 152 13.44 4.37 5.58
C TYR A 152 14.02 5.47 6.47
N GLN A 153 13.73 5.43 7.77
CA GLN A 153 14.28 6.36 8.77
C GLN A 153 15.80 6.29 8.84
N SER A 154 16.38 5.09 8.69
CA SER A 154 17.83 4.87 8.76
C SER A 154 18.62 5.62 7.69
N SER A 155 17.98 6.05 6.60
CA SER A 155 18.62 6.90 5.56
C SER A 155 18.98 8.30 6.06
N GLY A 156 18.35 8.79 7.13
CA GLY A 156 18.47 10.18 7.62
C GLY A 156 17.96 11.24 6.61
N ASN A 157 17.31 10.82 5.51
CA ASN A 157 16.83 11.71 4.47
C ASN A 157 15.30 11.82 4.50
N THR A 158 14.78 12.78 5.26
CA THR A 158 13.33 13.00 5.43
C THR A 158 12.58 13.24 4.10
N ARG A 159 13.24 13.82 3.09
CA ARG A 159 12.60 14.01 1.77
C ARG A 159 12.42 12.69 1.04
N LEU A 160 13.43 11.84 1.06
CA LEU A 160 13.38 10.49 0.48
C LEU A 160 12.31 9.64 1.20
N GLU A 161 12.28 9.68 2.53
CA GLU A 161 11.26 9.02 3.35
C GLU A 161 9.85 9.44 2.93
N ASN A 162 9.57 10.75 2.83
CA ASN A 162 8.27 11.27 2.41
C ASN A 162 7.89 10.85 0.97
N MET A 163 8.84 10.79 0.05
CA MET A 163 8.59 10.33 -1.33
C MET A 163 8.18 8.86 -1.34
N ILE A 164 8.87 8.01 -0.57
CA ILE A 164 8.54 6.59 -0.46
C ILE A 164 7.17 6.40 0.20
N HIS A 165 6.87 7.13 1.26
CA HIS A 165 5.54 7.06 1.89
C HIS A 165 4.43 7.43 0.91
N THR A 166 4.59 8.50 0.14
CA THR A 166 3.61 8.89 -0.89
C THR A 166 3.41 7.79 -1.92
N LEU A 167 4.49 7.19 -2.42
CA LEU A 167 4.42 6.08 -3.37
C LEU A 167 3.73 4.85 -2.76
N ARG A 168 4.06 4.50 -1.51
CA ARG A 168 3.43 3.37 -0.79
C ARG A 168 1.93 3.57 -0.58
N GLU A 169 1.48 4.81 -0.35
CA GLU A 169 0.06 5.13 -0.27
C GLU A 169 -0.67 4.89 -1.60
N GLN A 170 -0.04 5.25 -2.72
CA GLN A 170 -0.57 4.97 -4.06
C GLN A 170 -0.65 3.46 -4.34
N MET A 171 0.32 2.70 -3.82
CA MET A 171 0.39 1.24 -3.95
C MET A 171 -0.50 0.48 -2.95
N LEU A 172 -1.20 1.18 -2.03
CA LEU A 172 -1.89 0.53 -0.91
C LEU A 172 -2.89 -0.54 -1.37
N ARG A 173 -3.60 -0.32 -2.47
CA ARG A 173 -4.56 -1.31 -3.03
C ARG A 173 -3.86 -2.60 -3.49
N PHE A 174 -2.73 -2.48 -4.18
CA PHE A 174 -1.93 -3.63 -4.59
C PHE A 174 -1.41 -4.38 -3.37
N ARG A 175 -0.97 -3.66 -2.32
CA ARG A 175 -0.50 -4.27 -1.07
C ARG A 175 -1.59 -5.02 -0.33
N VAL A 176 -2.79 -4.44 -0.19
CA VAL A 176 -3.92 -5.09 0.49
C VAL A 176 -4.29 -6.39 -0.24
N GLU A 177 -4.35 -6.37 -1.57
CA GLU A 177 -4.64 -7.57 -2.35
C GLU A 177 -3.50 -8.59 -2.26
N TYR A 178 -2.25 -8.16 -2.37
CA TYR A 178 -1.07 -9.00 -2.20
C TYR A 178 -1.06 -9.69 -0.83
N VAL A 179 -1.24 -8.93 0.24
CA VAL A 179 -1.26 -9.45 1.61
C VAL A 179 -2.38 -10.47 1.81
N ARG A 180 -3.59 -10.17 1.31
CA ARG A 180 -4.71 -11.11 1.38
C ARG A 180 -4.39 -12.46 0.74
N ARG A 181 -3.57 -12.47 -0.30
CA ARG A 181 -3.19 -13.68 -1.04
C ARG A 181 -1.91 -14.33 -0.52
N ILE A 182 -0.93 -13.55 -0.06
CA ILE A 182 0.35 -14.08 0.44
C ILE A 182 0.21 -14.76 1.80
N ALA A 183 -0.84 -14.46 2.56
CA ALA A 183 -1.19 -15.24 3.75
C ALA A 183 -1.35 -16.74 3.44
N MET A 184 -1.47 -17.11 2.15
CA MET A 184 -1.49 -18.49 1.64
C MET A 184 -0.10 -19.00 1.19
N LYS A 185 0.90 -18.11 1.02
CA LYS A 185 2.27 -18.46 0.62
C LYS A 185 3.23 -17.91 1.67
N LYS A 186 4.19 -18.74 2.11
CA LYS A 186 5.20 -18.30 3.09
C LYS A 186 6.14 -17.29 2.43
N PRO A 187 6.23 -16.03 2.91
CA PRO A 187 7.24 -15.09 2.46
C PRO A 187 8.63 -15.66 2.77
N LEU A 188 9.61 -15.32 1.93
CA LEU A 188 10.99 -15.74 2.12
C LEU A 188 11.69 -14.82 3.14
N PRO A 189 11.92 -15.25 4.39
CA PRO A 189 12.40 -14.36 5.46
C PRO A 189 13.82 -13.83 5.24
N GLY A 190 14.62 -14.46 4.36
CA GLY A 190 16.04 -14.11 4.18
C GLY A 190 16.31 -12.76 3.47
N GLN A 191 15.31 -12.15 2.85
CA GLN A 191 15.52 -10.94 2.04
C GLN A 191 15.85 -9.70 2.89
N HIS A 192 15.15 -9.51 4.00
CA HIS A 192 15.43 -8.42 4.95
C HIS A 192 16.81 -8.58 5.60
N ASN A 193 17.21 -9.81 5.91
CA ASN A 193 18.54 -10.10 6.50
C ASN A 193 19.68 -9.65 5.59
N GLU A 194 19.55 -9.77 4.26
CA GLU A 194 20.58 -9.30 3.33
C GLU A 194 20.70 -7.77 3.32
N ILE A 195 19.59 -7.05 3.44
CA ILE A 195 19.59 -5.58 3.58
C ILE A 195 20.27 -5.18 4.88
N ILE A 196 19.86 -5.78 6.01
CA ILE A 196 20.44 -5.56 7.34
C ILE A 196 21.94 -5.81 7.30
N ALA A 197 22.39 -6.94 6.73
CA ALA A 197 23.81 -7.30 6.68
C ALA A 197 24.64 -6.29 5.87
N GLY A 198 24.10 -5.77 4.76
CA GLY A 198 24.78 -4.73 3.98
C GLY A 198 24.94 -3.42 4.78
N ILE A 199 23.89 -3.00 5.49
CA ILE A 199 23.90 -1.80 6.34
C ILE A 199 24.85 -1.98 7.52
N GLU A 200 24.79 -3.11 8.22
CA GLU A 200 25.63 -3.42 9.40
C GLU A 200 27.13 -3.47 9.09
N THR A 201 27.47 -3.96 7.90
CA THR A 201 28.87 -4.03 7.44
C THR A 201 29.32 -2.74 6.74
N HIS A 202 28.50 -1.71 6.70
CA HIS A 202 28.76 -0.44 6.01
C HIS A 202 29.11 -0.63 4.51
N ASP A 203 28.60 -1.70 3.88
CA ASP A 203 28.73 -1.96 2.45
C ASP A 203 27.52 -1.41 1.69
N ALA A 204 27.62 -0.14 1.29
CA ALA A 204 26.55 0.57 0.59
C ALA A 204 26.12 -0.15 -0.71
N GLN A 205 27.07 -0.73 -1.45
CA GLN A 205 26.74 -1.43 -2.70
C GLN A 205 26.02 -2.75 -2.43
N ARG A 206 26.40 -3.48 -1.39
CA ARG A 206 25.72 -4.71 -0.96
C ARG A 206 24.30 -4.38 -0.50
N ALA A 207 24.14 -3.39 0.36
CA ALA A 207 22.84 -2.95 0.87
C ALA A 207 21.88 -2.53 -0.26
N SER A 208 22.37 -1.70 -1.20
CA SER A 208 21.63 -1.23 -2.36
C SER A 208 21.17 -2.38 -3.27
N ARG A 209 22.07 -3.32 -3.59
CA ARG A 209 21.70 -4.52 -4.39
C ARG A 209 20.69 -5.42 -3.68
N ALA A 210 20.82 -5.57 -2.35
CA ALA A 210 19.88 -6.36 -1.57
C ALA A 210 18.46 -5.73 -1.59
N ALA A 211 18.37 -4.40 -1.43
CA ALA A 211 17.11 -3.67 -1.50
C ALA A 211 16.46 -3.78 -2.90
N LEU A 212 17.22 -3.58 -3.98
CA LEU A 212 16.72 -3.78 -5.35
C LEU A 212 16.19 -5.19 -5.57
N ARG A 213 16.93 -6.20 -5.11
CA ARG A 213 16.52 -7.60 -5.23
C ARG A 213 15.24 -7.88 -4.46
N HIS A 214 15.11 -7.35 -3.24
CA HIS A 214 13.91 -7.47 -2.43
C HIS A 214 12.67 -6.92 -3.15
N ILE A 215 12.78 -5.72 -3.72
CA ILE A 215 11.68 -5.10 -4.49
C ILE A 215 11.35 -5.92 -5.74
N LYS A 216 12.35 -6.41 -6.47
CA LYS A 216 12.11 -7.22 -7.67
C LYS A 216 11.39 -8.53 -7.37
N LEU A 217 11.78 -9.23 -6.31
CA LEU A 217 11.10 -10.45 -5.88
C LEU A 217 9.66 -10.18 -5.42
N THR A 218 9.43 -9.06 -4.74
CA THR A 218 8.09 -8.61 -4.35
C THR A 218 7.23 -8.28 -5.58
N GLU A 219 7.80 -7.63 -6.60
CA GLU A 219 7.12 -7.36 -7.87
C GLU A 219 6.72 -8.66 -8.58
N ASP A 220 7.67 -9.60 -8.72
CA ASP A 220 7.42 -10.87 -9.40
C ASP A 220 6.32 -11.68 -8.68
N ASP A 221 6.33 -11.70 -7.33
CA ASP A 221 5.29 -12.34 -6.53
C ASP A 221 3.93 -11.64 -6.70
N MET A 222 3.89 -10.30 -6.69
CA MET A 222 2.67 -9.54 -6.94
C MET A 222 2.10 -9.80 -8.32
N LEU A 223 2.93 -9.79 -9.36
CA LEU A 223 2.50 -10.04 -10.74
C LEU A 223 1.89 -11.44 -10.90
N VAL A 224 2.51 -12.46 -10.29
CA VAL A 224 1.96 -13.84 -10.32
C VAL A 224 0.61 -13.91 -9.62
N LEU A 225 0.46 -13.24 -8.46
CA LEU A 225 -0.77 -13.27 -7.70
C LEU A 225 -1.91 -12.48 -8.33
N LEU A 226 -1.58 -11.44 -9.11
CA LEU A 226 -2.56 -10.55 -9.72
C LEU A 226 -2.91 -10.96 -11.17
N ALA A 227 -2.08 -11.79 -11.82
CA ALA A 227 -2.34 -12.26 -13.18
C ALA A 227 -3.62 -13.11 -13.31
N ASP A 228 -4.07 -13.73 -12.22
CA ASP A 228 -5.27 -14.58 -12.18
C ASP A 228 -6.56 -13.80 -11.88
N ASP A 229 -6.52 -12.45 -11.83
CA ASP A 229 -7.66 -11.64 -11.41
C ASP A 229 -8.32 -10.91 -12.59
N GLU A 230 -9.60 -11.18 -12.83
CA GLU A 230 -10.43 -10.47 -13.83
C GLU A 230 -10.44 -8.94 -13.64
N ALA A 231 -10.11 -8.45 -12.44
CA ALA A 231 -10.00 -7.01 -12.15
C ALA A 231 -8.83 -6.34 -12.90
N PHE A 232 -7.85 -7.11 -13.41
CA PHE A 232 -6.69 -6.66 -14.17
C PHE A 232 -6.80 -6.95 -15.69
N GLU A 233 -7.86 -7.61 -16.16
CA GLU A 233 -8.06 -7.97 -17.58
C GLU A 233 -8.50 -6.78 -18.46
N GLY A 234 -8.26 -5.55 -18.06
CA GLY A 234 -8.71 -4.33 -18.76
C GLY A 234 -7.77 -3.76 -19.82
N GLU A 235 -6.62 -4.38 -20.14
CA GLU A 235 -5.65 -3.85 -21.12
C GLU A 235 -5.40 -4.86 -22.26
N GLN A 236 -6.32 -4.87 -23.23
CA GLN A 236 -6.05 -5.26 -24.63
C GLN A 236 -6.24 -4.05 -25.54
#